data_1ff797f4e4e5a50b2ce4f5e1ccd28311
#
_entry.id   1ff797f4e4e5a50b2ce4f5e1ccd28311
#
_cell.length_a   1.000
_cell.length_b   1.000
_cell.length_c   1.000
_cell.angle_alpha   90.00
_cell.angle_beta   90.00
_cell.angle_gamma   90.00
#
_symmetry.space_group_name_H-M   'P 1'
#
loop_
_entity.id
_entity.type
_entity.pdbx_description
1 polymer ?
#
loop_
_entity_poly.entity_id
_entity_poly.type
_entity_poly.pdbx_seq_one_letter_code
_entity_poly.pdbx_strand_id
1 'polypeptide(L)'
;MGKTNWWYILIVIVFFAVISGGILFLYQDWLPAELASLESSIVLKPIPLPTKINQNFLEQVNECFIPTAAVFGYALRITSDFRSMSEQEQTFDQGRTLNGHIVTWAESGKSLHNYGYAVDVVDRRRGYNIDWKKLGKIGAFCGLNQVDDPHFDYRGGLTVTDFAAGMRPPLLMLPCAVMDERAKANQPLTLDDLKGCNVPKF
;
A
#
# COMPACT_ATOMS: atom_id res chain seq x y z
N MET A 1 -45.12 -49.94 25.24
CA MET A 1 -44.82 -48.73 24.47
C MET A 1 -45.26 -47.52 25.29
N GLY A 2 -44.32 -46.85 26.00
CA GLY A 2 -44.60 -45.75 26.89
C GLY A 2 -45.04 -44.51 26.10
N LYS A 3 -46.16 -43.95 26.45
CA LYS A 3 -46.62 -42.65 25.92
C LYS A 3 -45.69 -41.57 26.44
N THR A 4 -44.79 -41.07 25.57
CA THR A 4 -43.97 -39.89 25.87
C THR A 4 -44.91 -38.71 26.15
N ASN A 5 -44.91 -38.24 27.41
CA ASN A 5 -45.70 -37.09 27.81
C ASN A 5 -45.16 -35.82 27.17
N TRP A 6 -45.72 -35.47 26.04
CA TRP A 6 -45.37 -34.25 25.28
C TRP A 6 -45.45 -32.96 26.12
N TRP A 7 -46.24 -32.98 27.19
CA TRP A 7 -46.35 -31.88 28.15
C TRP A 7 -45.03 -31.59 28.89
N TYR A 8 -44.26 -32.63 29.23
CA TYR A 8 -42.96 -32.44 29.88
C TYR A 8 -41.95 -31.77 28.95
N ILE A 9 -41.97 -32.13 27.67
CA ILE A 9 -41.07 -31.52 26.66
C ILE A 9 -41.44 -30.05 26.47
N LEU A 10 -42.71 -29.70 26.38
CA LEU A 10 -43.17 -28.32 26.30
C LEU A 10 -42.80 -27.49 27.52
N ILE A 11 -42.92 -28.01 28.72
CA ILE A 11 -42.55 -27.31 29.95
C ILE A 11 -41.04 -27.06 30.01
N VAL A 12 -40.23 -28.03 29.61
CA VAL A 12 -38.78 -27.88 29.58
C VAL A 12 -38.35 -26.82 28.55
N ILE A 13 -38.95 -26.82 27.35
CA ILE A 13 -38.64 -25.82 26.32
C ILE A 13 -39.03 -24.41 26.77
N VAL A 14 -40.21 -24.23 27.36
CA VAL A 14 -40.63 -22.92 27.87
C VAL A 14 -39.75 -22.46 29.04
N PHE A 15 -39.35 -23.37 29.93
CA PHE A 15 -38.46 -23.04 31.05
C PHE A 15 -37.08 -22.59 30.57
N PHE A 16 -36.46 -23.26 29.55
CA PHE A 16 -35.21 -22.84 28.94
C PHE A 16 -35.36 -21.54 28.18
N ALA A 17 -36.46 -21.29 27.47
CA ALA A 17 -36.72 -20.04 26.78
C ALA A 17 -36.88 -18.85 27.76
N VAL A 18 -37.53 -19.05 28.91
CA VAL A 18 -37.67 -18.01 29.95
C VAL A 18 -36.32 -17.73 30.64
N ILE A 19 -35.55 -18.77 30.93
CA ILE A 19 -34.21 -18.57 31.53
C ILE A 19 -33.24 -17.91 30.56
N SER A 20 -33.21 -18.36 29.29
CA SER A 20 -32.34 -17.75 28.29
C SER A 20 -32.75 -16.31 27.95
N GLY A 21 -34.06 -16.03 27.84
CA GLY A 21 -34.58 -14.69 27.64
C GLY A 21 -34.31 -13.77 28.84
N GLY A 22 -34.50 -14.28 30.08
CA GLY A 22 -34.18 -13.55 31.31
C GLY A 22 -32.69 -13.25 31.47
N ILE A 23 -31.83 -14.19 31.11
CA ILE A 23 -30.37 -13.97 31.12
C ILE A 23 -29.98 -12.95 30.05
N LEU A 24 -30.55 -13.00 28.84
CA LEU A 24 -30.31 -11.99 27.81
C LEU A 24 -30.77 -10.59 28.27
N PHE A 25 -31.93 -10.50 28.95
CA PHE A 25 -32.46 -9.23 29.43
C PHE A 25 -31.59 -8.62 30.54
N LEU A 26 -31.10 -9.46 31.46
CA LEU A 26 -30.17 -9.03 32.52
C LEU A 26 -28.78 -8.66 31.98
N TYR A 27 -28.36 -9.23 30.85
CA TYR A 27 -27.07 -8.88 30.19
C TYR A 27 -27.17 -7.55 29.46
N GLN A 28 -28.31 -7.16 28.91
CA GLN A 28 -28.48 -5.87 28.22
C GLN A 28 -28.41 -4.69 29.20
N ASP A 29 -28.92 -4.85 30.45
CA ASP A 29 -28.88 -3.78 31.45
C ASP A 29 -27.53 -3.70 32.19
N TRP A 30 -26.64 -4.67 32.00
CA TRP A 30 -25.36 -4.75 32.70
C TRP A 30 -24.16 -4.38 31.83
N LEU A 31 -24.36 -4.02 30.57
CA LEU A 31 -23.29 -3.36 29.78
C LEU A 31 -23.09 -1.97 30.43
N PRO A 32 -21.92 -1.70 31.03
CA PRO A 32 -21.72 -0.39 31.65
C PRO A 32 -21.86 0.67 30.57
N ALA A 33 -22.59 1.72 30.87
CA ALA A 33 -22.76 2.89 29.98
C ALA A 33 -21.40 3.50 29.51
N GLU A 34 -20.34 3.16 30.21
CA GLU A 34 -18.95 3.45 29.86
C GLU A 34 -18.50 2.78 28.54
N LEU A 35 -18.94 1.55 28.23
CA LEU A 35 -18.61 0.91 26.95
C LEU A 35 -19.37 1.54 25.77
N ALA A 36 -20.61 1.93 25.96
CA ALA A 36 -21.38 2.65 24.95
C ALA A 36 -20.83 4.06 24.71
N SER A 37 -20.26 4.70 25.74
CA SER A 37 -19.59 6.00 25.60
C SER A 37 -18.23 5.90 24.92
N LEU A 38 -17.52 4.78 25.05
CA LEU A 38 -16.26 4.51 24.35
C LEU A 38 -16.47 4.29 22.84
N GLU A 39 -17.54 3.60 22.42
CA GLU A 39 -17.87 3.46 21.00
C GLU A 39 -18.25 4.79 20.35
N SER A 40 -18.93 5.70 21.05
CA SER A 40 -19.31 7.02 20.53
C SER A 40 -18.15 8.03 20.48
N SER A 41 -17.06 7.79 21.23
CA SER A 41 -15.90 8.70 21.29
C SER A 41 -14.76 8.33 20.34
N ILE A 42 -14.79 7.14 19.72
CA ILE A 42 -13.83 6.78 18.65
C ILE A 42 -14.36 7.36 17.32
N VAL A 43 -14.44 8.66 17.24
CA VAL A 43 -14.45 9.33 15.94
C VAL A 43 -13.05 9.17 15.36
N LEU A 44 -12.86 8.14 14.54
CA LEU A 44 -11.64 8.00 13.75
C LEU A 44 -11.47 9.28 12.93
N LYS A 45 -10.61 10.17 13.42
CA LYS A 45 -10.28 11.39 12.67
C LYS A 45 -9.73 10.94 11.32
N PRO A 46 -10.28 11.40 10.19
CA PRO A 46 -9.78 11.03 8.88
C PRO A 46 -8.27 11.28 8.83
N ILE A 47 -7.49 10.28 8.46
CA ILE A 47 -6.05 10.46 8.26
C ILE A 47 -5.90 11.45 7.10
N PRO A 48 -5.23 12.60 7.30
CA PRO A 48 -5.10 13.59 6.25
C PRO A 48 -4.37 12.96 5.04
N LEU A 49 -4.82 13.28 3.85
CA LEU A 49 -4.14 12.89 2.63
C LEU A 49 -2.72 13.47 2.63
N PRO A 50 -1.73 12.73 2.11
CA PRO A 50 -0.38 13.23 2.01
C PRO A 50 -0.32 14.44 1.07
N THR A 51 0.66 15.29 1.28
CA THR A 51 0.95 16.47 0.44
C THR A 51 2.31 16.36 -0.25
N LYS A 52 2.99 15.24 -0.09
CA LYS A 52 4.30 14.95 -0.67
C LYS A 52 4.55 13.44 -0.73
N ILE A 53 5.58 13.05 -1.47
CA ILE A 53 6.07 11.67 -1.51
C ILE A 53 6.43 11.16 -0.11
N ASN A 54 6.15 9.88 0.15
CA ASN A 54 6.56 9.23 1.40
C ASN A 54 8.09 9.14 1.47
N GLN A 55 8.68 9.59 2.59
CA GLN A 55 10.13 9.71 2.71
C GLN A 55 10.82 8.34 2.68
N ASN A 56 10.31 7.32 3.37
CA ASN A 56 10.89 5.99 3.37
C ASN A 56 10.83 5.34 1.97
N PHE A 57 9.74 5.56 1.24
CA PHE A 57 9.62 5.10 -0.15
C PHE A 57 10.65 5.81 -1.06
N LEU A 58 10.82 7.13 -0.92
CA LEU A 58 11.80 7.90 -1.69
C LEU A 58 13.23 7.48 -1.37
N GLU A 59 13.55 7.21 -0.10
CA GLU A 59 14.83 6.65 0.32
C GLU A 59 15.09 5.31 -0.36
N GLN A 60 14.11 4.40 -0.37
CA GLN A 60 14.22 3.12 -1.07
C GLN A 60 14.50 3.30 -2.57
N VAL A 61 13.84 4.26 -3.21
CA VAL A 61 14.11 4.58 -4.63
C VAL A 61 15.54 5.09 -4.82
N ASN A 62 15.99 6.01 -3.96
CA ASN A 62 17.29 6.67 -4.11
C ASN A 62 18.48 5.81 -3.65
N GLU A 63 18.31 4.96 -2.64
CA GLU A 63 19.39 4.20 -2.00
C GLU A 63 19.46 2.74 -2.48
N CYS A 64 18.35 2.22 -3.04
CA CYS A 64 18.32 0.87 -3.61
C CYS A 64 18.08 0.90 -5.12
N PHE A 65 16.93 1.39 -5.57
CA PHE A 65 16.48 1.18 -6.96
C PHE A 65 17.38 1.88 -7.98
N ILE A 66 17.59 3.18 -7.84
CA ILE A 66 18.42 3.96 -8.77
C ILE A 66 19.89 3.49 -8.77
N PRO A 67 20.54 3.29 -7.59
CA PRO A 67 21.92 2.79 -7.57
C PRO A 67 22.06 1.38 -8.14
N THR A 68 21.15 0.47 -7.80
CA THR A 68 21.18 -0.89 -8.39
C THR A 68 20.99 -0.84 -9.91
N ALA A 69 20.05 -0.05 -10.40
CA ALA A 69 19.84 0.13 -11.82
C ALA A 69 21.10 0.69 -12.51
N ALA A 70 21.83 1.60 -11.86
CA ALA A 70 23.08 2.16 -12.39
C ALA A 70 24.17 1.09 -12.54
N VAL A 71 24.31 0.15 -11.60
CA VAL A 71 25.23 -1.01 -11.72
C VAL A 71 24.93 -1.84 -12.97
N PHE A 72 23.65 -1.95 -13.34
CA PHE A 72 23.22 -2.68 -14.55
C PHE A 72 23.13 -1.79 -15.81
N GLY A 73 23.71 -0.60 -15.76
CA GLY A 73 23.88 0.29 -16.92
C GLY A 73 22.70 1.19 -17.23
N TYR A 74 21.75 1.38 -16.31
CA TYR A 74 20.67 2.36 -16.45
C TYR A 74 21.08 3.70 -15.80
N ALA A 75 20.72 4.81 -16.41
CA ALA A 75 20.94 6.15 -15.87
C ALA A 75 19.59 6.79 -15.54
N LEU A 76 18.90 6.26 -14.53
CA LEU A 76 17.54 6.65 -14.20
C LEU A 76 17.44 8.08 -13.65
N ARG A 77 16.32 8.72 -13.94
CA ARG A 77 15.82 9.91 -13.23
C ARG A 77 14.33 9.77 -12.99
N ILE A 78 13.86 10.30 -11.88
CA ILE A 78 12.43 10.41 -11.57
C ILE A 78 11.86 11.52 -12.48
N THR A 79 10.71 11.25 -13.09
CA THR A 79 9.96 12.20 -13.93
C THR A 79 8.64 12.62 -13.32
N SER A 80 8.09 11.79 -12.44
CA SER A 80 6.89 12.08 -11.65
C SER A 80 7.01 11.35 -10.31
N ASP A 81 6.56 12.00 -9.24
CA ASP A 81 6.54 11.45 -7.89
C ASP A 81 5.15 11.63 -7.26
N PHE A 82 5.03 12.41 -6.18
CA PHE A 82 3.73 12.75 -5.60
C PHE A 82 2.90 13.57 -6.59
N ARG A 83 1.62 13.23 -6.65
CA ARG A 83 0.61 13.97 -7.43
C ARG A 83 -0.62 14.19 -6.56
N SER A 84 -1.02 15.43 -6.37
CA SER A 84 -2.27 15.77 -5.66
C SER A 84 -3.49 15.18 -6.38
N MET A 85 -4.62 15.10 -5.68
CA MET A 85 -5.89 14.66 -6.28
C MET A 85 -6.28 15.52 -7.49
N SER A 86 -6.09 16.85 -7.39
CA SER A 86 -6.38 17.79 -8.47
C SER A 86 -5.45 17.61 -9.68
N GLU A 87 -4.16 17.38 -9.47
CA GLU A 87 -3.21 17.11 -10.56
C GLU A 87 -3.51 15.78 -11.23
N GLN A 88 -3.91 14.76 -10.46
CA GLN A 88 -4.33 13.46 -11.02
C GLN A 88 -5.56 13.61 -11.90
N GLU A 89 -6.55 14.39 -11.47
CA GLU A 89 -7.75 14.67 -12.26
C GLU A 89 -7.40 15.35 -13.58
N GLN A 90 -6.59 16.42 -13.54
CA GLN A 90 -6.12 17.09 -14.74
C GLN A 90 -5.35 16.15 -15.68
N THR A 91 -4.52 15.25 -15.12
CA THR A 91 -3.77 14.26 -15.91
C THR A 91 -4.71 13.22 -16.53
N PHE A 92 -5.76 12.81 -15.81
CA PHE A 92 -6.78 11.90 -16.31
C PHE A 92 -7.62 12.52 -17.43
N ASP A 93 -7.91 13.81 -17.31
CA ASP A 93 -8.67 14.56 -18.32
C ASP A 93 -7.94 14.76 -19.64
N GLN A 94 -6.60 14.65 -19.65
CA GLN A 94 -5.84 14.76 -20.90
C GLN A 94 -6.21 13.65 -21.90
N GLY A 95 -6.52 14.07 -23.13
CA GLY A 95 -7.00 13.18 -24.19
C GLY A 95 -8.43 12.67 -24.01
N ARG A 96 -9.19 13.23 -23.03
CA ARG A 96 -10.61 12.95 -22.77
C ARG A 96 -11.43 14.26 -22.86
N THR A 97 -11.42 15.04 -21.80
CA THR A 97 -12.10 16.35 -21.71
C THR A 97 -11.16 17.50 -22.09
N LEU A 98 -9.84 17.29 -21.92
CA LEU A 98 -8.80 18.22 -22.35
C LEU A 98 -8.09 17.70 -23.59
N ASN A 99 -7.55 18.64 -24.41
CA ASN A 99 -6.76 18.30 -25.59
C ASN A 99 -5.48 17.54 -25.19
N GLY A 100 -5.03 16.64 -26.06
CA GLY A 100 -3.78 15.87 -25.88
C GLY A 100 -3.97 14.38 -26.08
N HIS A 101 -3.01 13.60 -25.59
CA HIS A 101 -3.09 12.16 -25.55
C HIS A 101 -3.45 11.69 -24.15
N ILE A 102 -4.07 10.52 -24.04
CA ILE A 102 -4.31 9.87 -22.74
C ILE A 102 -2.95 9.60 -22.08
N VAL A 103 -2.76 10.13 -20.88
CA VAL A 103 -1.51 10.02 -20.10
C VAL A 103 -1.65 8.97 -18.99
N THR A 104 -2.85 8.82 -18.42
CA THR A 104 -3.12 7.87 -17.35
C THR A 104 -4.50 7.26 -17.48
N TRP A 105 -4.65 6.02 -16.99
CA TRP A 105 -5.95 5.35 -16.87
C TRP A 105 -6.53 5.47 -15.46
N ALA A 106 -5.73 5.95 -14.50
CA ALA A 106 -6.15 6.10 -13.11
C ALA A 106 -6.83 7.45 -12.87
N GLU A 107 -8.06 7.41 -12.41
CA GLU A 107 -8.80 8.57 -11.91
C GLU A 107 -8.16 9.13 -10.64
N SER A 108 -8.58 10.32 -10.22
CA SER A 108 -8.22 10.91 -8.94
C SER A 108 -8.51 9.95 -7.78
N GLY A 109 -7.55 9.75 -6.91
CA GLY A 109 -7.62 8.80 -5.79
C GLY A 109 -7.44 7.32 -6.18
N LYS A 110 -7.21 7.01 -7.45
CA LYS A 110 -6.96 5.63 -7.93
C LYS A 110 -5.49 5.35 -8.27
N SER A 111 -4.62 6.32 -8.08
CA SER A 111 -3.17 6.21 -8.32
C SER A 111 -2.38 6.27 -7.02
N LEU A 112 -1.32 5.47 -6.89
CA LEU A 112 -0.42 5.54 -5.73
C LEU A 112 0.45 6.80 -5.70
N HIS A 113 0.56 7.55 -6.80
CA HIS A 113 1.09 8.91 -6.79
C HIS A 113 0.31 9.82 -5.83
N ASN A 114 -1.02 9.64 -5.71
CA ASN A 114 -1.87 10.42 -4.81
C ASN A 114 -1.58 10.16 -3.33
N TYR A 115 -0.96 9.04 -3.03
CA TYR A 115 -0.63 8.63 -1.66
C TYR A 115 0.87 8.74 -1.36
N GLY A 116 1.67 9.16 -2.35
CA GLY A 116 3.12 9.33 -2.22
C GLY A 116 3.91 8.03 -2.23
N TYR A 117 3.39 6.97 -2.84
CA TYR A 117 4.02 5.65 -2.92
C TYR A 117 4.23 5.18 -4.37
N ALA A 118 4.40 6.13 -5.29
CA ALA A 118 4.75 5.83 -6.68
C ALA A 118 5.76 6.84 -7.24
N VAL A 119 6.56 6.37 -8.19
CA VAL A 119 7.42 7.19 -9.05
C VAL A 119 7.33 6.70 -10.49
N ASP A 120 7.41 7.63 -11.43
CA ASP A 120 7.70 7.35 -12.82
C ASP A 120 9.18 7.64 -13.08
N VAL A 121 9.86 6.76 -13.82
CA VAL A 121 11.28 6.91 -14.13
C VAL A 121 11.54 6.85 -15.62
N VAL A 122 12.65 7.47 -16.04
CA VAL A 122 13.14 7.41 -17.42
C VAL A 122 14.65 7.30 -17.41
N ASP A 123 15.23 6.59 -18.38
CA ASP A 123 16.69 6.58 -18.57
C ASP A 123 17.12 7.89 -19.23
N ARG A 124 18.10 8.59 -18.61
CA ARG A 124 18.60 9.90 -19.10
C ARG A 124 19.21 9.86 -20.49
N ARG A 125 19.71 8.68 -20.91
CA ARG A 125 20.43 8.50 -22.19
C ARG A 125 19.53 7.89 -23.26
N ARG A 126 18.64 6.97 -22.89
CA ARG A 126 17.83 6.16 -23.81
C ARG A 126 16.35 6.49 -23.79
N GLY A 127 15.92 7.39 -22.89
CA GLY A 127 14.50 7.71 -22.70
C GLY A 127 13.72 6.48 -22.27
N TYR A 128 12.62 6.20 -22.94
CA TYR A 128 11.79 5.03 -22.70
C TYR A 128 12.24 3.77 -23.45
N ASN A 129 13.29 3.85 -24.30
CA ASN A 129 13.81 2.71 -25.07
C ASN A 129 14.82 1.91 -24.24
N ILE A 130 14.32 1.18 -23.25
CA ILE A 130 15.08 0.36 -22.32
C ILE A 130 14.42 -1.00 -22.14
N ASP A 131 15.12 -1.97 -21.56
CA ASP A 131 14.56 -3.25 -21.15
C ASP A 131 13.79 -3.07 -19.82
N TRP A 132 12.50 -2.77 -19.94
CA TRP A 132 11.59 -2.59 -18.82
C TRP A 132 11.42 -3.85 -17.97
N LYS A 133 11.44 -5.05 -18.61
CA LYS A 133 11.33 -6.32 -17.90
C LYS A 133 12.52 -6.54 -16.95
N LYS A 134 13.71 -6.20 -17.40
CA LYS A 134 14.92 -6.24 -16.58
C LYS A 134 14.87 -5.19 -15.48
N LEU A 135 14.45 -3.97 -15.81
CA LEU A 135 14.30 -2.90 -14.83
C LEU A 135 13.25 -3.24 -13.76
N GLY A 136 12.14 -3.88 -14.15
CA GLY A 136 11.12 -4.38 -13.22
C GLY A 136 11.66 -5.38 -12.21
N LYS A 137 12.56 -6.29 -12.62
CA LYS A 137 13.22 -7.22 -11.69
C LYS A 137 14.15 -6.49 -10.71
N ILE A 138 14.84 -5.44 -11.16
CA ILE A 138 15.66 -4.59 -10.29
C ILE A 138 14.76 -3.86 -9.29
N GLY A 139 13.62 -3.30 -9.73
CA GLY A 139 12.62 -2.71 -8.86
C GLY A 139 12.13 -3.70 -7.80
N ALA A 140 11.75 -4.91 -8.22
CA ALA A 140 11.28 -5.98 -7.33
C ALA A 140 12.34 -6.39 -6.28
N PHE A 141 13.62 -6.43 -6.64
CA PHE A 141 14.71 -6.64 -5.69
C PHE A 141 14.73 -5.56 -4.59
N CYS A 142 14.39 -4.32 -4.94
CA CYS A 142 14.26 -3.20 -4.00
C CYS A 142 12.86 -3.10 -3.37
N GLY A 143 12.01 -4.11 -3.50
CA GLY A 143 10.66 -4.14 -2.91
C GLY A 143 9.61 -3.32 -3.67
N LEU A 144 9.93 -2.81 -4.87
CA LEU A 144 9.02 -2.03 -5.70
C LEU A 144 8.29 -2.93 -6.70
N ASN A 145 7.04 -2.57 -7.01
CA ASN A 145 6.27 -3.20 -8.08
C ASN A 145 6.35 -2.35 -9.34
N GLN A 146 6.64 -2.96 -10.49
CA GLN A 146 6.39 -2.35 -11.79
C GLN A 146 4.96 -2.70 -12.21
N VAL A 147 4.11 -1.68 -12.37
CA VAL A 147 2.71 -1.87 -12.81
C VAL A 147 2.62 -1.77 -14.32
N ASP A 148 3.25 -0.75 -14.88
CA ASP A 148 3.41 -0.48 -16.30
C ASP A 148 4.67 0.39 -16.53
N ASP A 149 5.04 0.60 -17.77
CA ASP A 149 6.16 1.47 -18.13
C ASP A 149 5.66 2.93 -18.15
N PRO A 150 6.23 3.84 -17.39
CA PRO A 150 7.46 3.81 -16.57
C PRO A 150 7.22 3.72 -15.05
N HIS A 151 6.09 3.21 -14.61
CA HIS A 151 5.55 3.34 -13.26
C HIS A 151 6.07 2.27 -12.29
N PHE A 152 6.61 2.72 -11.15
CA PHE A 152 7.02 1.89 -10.02
C PHE A 152 6.30 2.33 -8.74
N ASP A 153 5.71 1.39 -8.03
CA ASP A 153 4.99 1.67 -6.78
C ASP A 153 5.41 0.74 -5.63
N TYR A 154 4.98 1.09 -4.40
CA TYR A 154 5.06 0.23 -3.24
C TYR A 154 3.71 0.10 -2.55
N ARG A 155 3.21 -1.11 -2.44
CA ARG A 155 1.91 -1.42 -1.85
C ARG A 155 1.99 -2.11 -0.50
N GLY A 156 3.04 -2.88 -0.24
CA GLY A 156 3.15 -3.69 0.98
C GLY A 156 1.96 -4.62 1.22
N GLY A 157 1.37 -5.14 0.12
CA GLY A 157 0.18 -5.99 0.17
C GLY A 157 -1.17 -5.24 0.20
N LEU A 158 -1.17 -3.91 0.24
CA LEU A 158 -2.38 -3.09 0.28
C LEU A 158 -2.93 -2.81 -1.13
N THR A 159 -4.22 -2.59 -1.20
CA THR A 159 -4.93 -2.07 -2.38
C THR A 159 -4.99 -0.54 -2.37
N VAL A 160 -5.30 0.08 -3.49
CA VAL A 160 -5.52 1.54 -3.55
C VAL A 160 -6.68 1.97 -2.64
N THR A 161 -7.70 1.10 -2.47
CA THR A 161 -8.82 1.36 -1.55
C THR A 161 -8.36 1.42 -0.10
N ASP A 162 -7.39 0.57 0.29
CA ASP A 162 -6.81 0.60 1.63
C ASP A 162 -6.05 1.91 1.88
N PHE A 163 -5.30 2.39 0.89
CA PHE A 163 -4.65 3.71 0.95
C PHE A 163 -5.68 4.85 1.08
N ALA A 164 -6.78 4.78 0.34
CA ALA A 164 -7.89 5.75 0.44
C ALA A 164 -8.55 5.72 1.82
N ALA A 165 -8.66 4.55 2.44
CA ALA A 165 -9.13 4.38 3.81
C ALA A 165 -8.11 4.82 4.88
N GLY A 166 -6.92 5.29 4.47
CA GLY A 166 -5.89 5.79 5.39
C GLY A 166 -4.88 4.74 5.82
N MET A 167 -4.98 3.48 5.37
CA MET A 167 -3.94 2.48 5.65
C MET A 167 -2.63 2.83 4.96
N ARG A 168 -1.52 2.43 5.57
CA ARG A 168 -0.18 2.64 5.03
C ARG A 168 0.60 1.33 5.08
N PRO A 169 1.45 1.04 4.08
CA PRO A 169 2.24 -0.17 4.05
C PRO A 169 3.33 -0.13 5.13
N PRO A 170 3.88 -1.29 5.51
CA PRO A 170 5.04 -1.34 6.39
C PRO A 170 6.22 -0.59 5.75
N LEU A 171 7.19 -0.21 6.58
CA LEU A 171 8.41 0.43 6.09
C LEU A 171 9.18 -0.52 5.15
N LEU A 172 9.66 0.02 4.04
CA LEU A 172 10.63 -0.65 3.20
C LEU A 172 11.99 -0.71 3.91
N MET A 173 12.66 -1.81 3.73
CA MET A 173 14.02 -2.02 4.24
C MET A 173 14.96 -2.25 3.06
N LEU A 174 16.15 -1.69 3.13
CA LEU A 174 17.17 -1.97 2.13
C LEU A 174 17.49 -3.48 2.11
N PRO A 175 17.61 -4.10 0.94
CA PRO A 175 17.75 -5.55 0.84
C PRO A 175 19.07 -6.09 1.37
N CYS A 176 20.07 -5.23 1.61
CA CYS A 176 21.32 -5.61 2.25
C CYS A 176 22.04 -4.44 2.91
N ALA A 177 22.81 -4.73 3.97
CA ALA A 177 23.48 -3.72 4.79
C ALA A 177 24.48 -2.84 4.01
N VAL A 178 25.14 -3.39 2.97
CA VAL A 178 26.11 -2.62 2.18
C VAL A 178 25.49 -1.43 1.45
N MET A 179 24.19 -1.50 1.11
CA MET A 179 23.49 -0.38 0.50
C MET A 179 23.35 0.80 1.46
N ASP A 180 23.00 0.52 2.72
CA ASP A 180 22.91 1.51 3.78
C ASP A 180 24.30 2.14 4.08
N GLU A 181 25.37 1.32 4.11
CA GLU A 181 26.74 1.82 4.29
C GLU A 181 27.19 2.72 3.14
N ARG A 182 26.92 2.33 1.87
CA ARG A 182 27.23 3.13 0.71
C ARG A 182 26.44 4.43 0.65
N ALA A 183 25.16 4.39 0.97
CA ALA A 183 24.30 5.57 1.03
C ALA A 183 24.81 6.56 2.08
N LYS A 184 25.09 6.11 3.31
CA LYS A 184 25.66 6.95 4.39
C LYS A 184 27.01 7.56 4.03
N ALA A 185 27.84 6.80 3.30
CA ALA A 185 29.16 7.27 2.84
C ALA A 185 29.08 8.14 1.57
N ASN A 186 27.90 8.35 0.99
CA ASN A 186 27.69 8.99 -0.32
C ASN A 186 28.58 8.40 -1.41
N GLN A 187 28.72 7.07 -1.40
CA GLN A 187 29.55 6.32 -2.37
C GLN A 187 28.67 5.55 -3.36
N PRO A 188 29.09 5.45 -4.64
CA PRO A 188 28.33 4.68 -5.62
C PRO A 188 28.35 3.19 -5.28
N LEU A 189 27.21 2.53 -5.51
CA LEU A 189 27.07 1.09 -5.41
C LEU A 189 27.82 0.42 -6.58
N THR A 190 28.51 -0.69 -6.31
CA THR A 190 29.25 -1.47 -7.30
C THR A 190 28.65 -2.86 -7.51
N LEU A 191 29.06 -3.54 -8.59
CA LEU A 191 28.63 -4.91 -8.83
C LEU A 191 29.15 -5.87 -7.72
N ASP A 192 30.32 -5.60 -7.16
CA ASP A 192 30.89 -6.41 -6.08
C ASP A 192 30.08 -6.25 -4.78
N ASP A 193 29.61 -5.06 -4.48
CA ASP A 193 28.72 -4.81 -3.35
C ASP A 193 27.43 -5.65 -3.48
N LEU A 194 26.90 -5.79 -4.69
CA LEU A 194 25.68 -6.56 -4.95
C LEU A 194 25.85 -8.07 -4.88
N LYS A 195 27.06 -8.61 -5.00
CA LYS A 195 27.31 -10.06 -4.93
C LYS A 195 26.88 -10.67 -3.59
N GLY A 196 26.98 -9.88 -2.51
CA GLY A 196 26.54 -10.29 -1.17
C GLY A 196 25.05 -10.10 -0.89
N CYS A 197 24.29 -9.52 -1.83
CA CYS A 197 22.92 -9.06 -1.61
C CYS A 197 21.84 -9.98 -2.21
N ASN A 198 22.13 -11.22 -2.59
CA ASN A 198 21.16 -12.12 -3.25
C ASN A 198 20.41 -11.50 -4.42
N VAL A 199 21.07 -10.64 -5.19
CA VAL A 199 20.46 -10.00 -6.36
C VAL A 199 20.04 -11.08 -7.36
N PRO A 200 18.80 -11.05 -7.87
CA PRO A 200 18.36 -12.01 -8.88
C PRO A 200 19.26 -11.95 -10.12
N LYS A 201 19.50 -13.11 -10.73
CA LYS A 201 20.18 -13.15 -12.04
C LYS A 201 19.25 -12.54 -13.10
N PHE A 202 19.70 -11.50 -13.74
CA PHE A 202 18.98 -10.78 -14.81
C PHE A 202 19.39 -11.25 -16.20
#